data_571a573e793106d258042d6c41cfd7d6
#
_entry.id   571a573e793106d258042d6c41cfd7d6
#
_cell.length_a   1.000
_cell.length_b   1.000
_cell.length_c   1.000
_cell.angle_alpha   90.00
_cell.angle_beta   90.00
_cell.angle_gamma   90.00
#
_symmetry.space_group_name_H-M   'P 1'
#
loop_
_entity.id
_entity.type
_entity.pdbx_description
1 polymer ?
#
loop_
_entity_poly.entity_id
_entity_poly.type
_entity_poly.pdbx_seq_one_letter_code
_entity_poly.pdbx_strand_id
1 'polypeptide(L)'
;KLGKCRLAFQPGSQWRYGTSADILGAVVEAASGMSFGEFLKKEFFQPLGMKDTDFRVSKESMSRLTRVYEQTADGLIEYHGNHLGICNHMDAGKIAFESGGAGLISTIEDYKHFTQMLMQNGTYQGRTYLAPATVAYMTNGHLFPHQQPYMSGWENLAGFTYGNLMRVMTDPSVAVMNGSIGEYGWDGWLGPYFANMPALDTTFLMMIQKKDTGTFTLTRKLRNELAAAF
;
A
#
# COMPACT_ATOMS: atom_id res chain seq x y z
N LYS A 1 19.37 -0.28 13.74
CA LYS A 1 20.50 -0.57 12.82
C LYS A 1 20.47 0.36 11.60
N LEU A 2 19.30 0.63 10.99
CA LEU A 2 19.15 1.50 9.81
C LEU A 2 19.70 2.92 10.03
N GLY A 3 19.48 3.53 11.20
CA GLY A 3 20.00 4.86 11.51
C GLY A 3 21.53 4.99 11.54
N LYS A 4 22.26 3.87 11.40
CA LYS A 4 23.72 3.86 11.27
C LYS A 4 24.19 3.66 9.84
N CYS A 5 23.28 3.45 8.89
CA CYS A 5 23.60 3.31 7.47
C CYS A 5 23.94 4.66 6.87
N ARG A 6 24.81 4.66 5.86
CA ARG A 6 25.08 5.87 5.07
C ARG A 6 23.85 6.24 4.26
N LEU A 7 23.58 7.52 4.16
CA LEU A 7 22.54 8.05 3.27
C LEU A 7 22.95 7.83 1.81
N ALA A 8 22.00 7.45 0.97
CA ALA A 8 22.21 7.31 -0.47
C ALA A 8 22.32 8.69 -1.17
N PHE A 9 21.67 9.69 -0.59
CA PHE A 9 21.67 11.10 -1.05
C PHE A 9 21.26 12.01 0.12
N GLN A 10 21.40 13.31 -0.06
CA GLN A 10 20.97 14.27 0.96
C GLN A 10 19.44 14.25 1.09
N PRO A 11 18.89 14.18 2.31
CA PRO A 11 17.46 14.24 2.53
C PRO A 11 16.83 15.45 1.81
N GLY A 12 15.71 15.23 1.13
CA GLY A 12 15.02 16.25 0.36
C GLY A 12 15.55 16.49 -1.06
N SER A 13 16.73 15.95 -1.44
CA SER A 13 17.29 16.17 -2.78
C SER A 13 16.68 15.29 -3.87
N GLN A 14 16.19 14.11 -3.51
CA GLN A 14 15.66 13.13 -4.44
C GLN A 14 14.48 12.38 -3.81
N TRP A 15 13.65 11.79 -4.65
CA TRP A 15 12.71 10.76 -4.23
C TRP A 15 13.30 9.37 -4.55
N ARG A 16 13.14 8.44 -3.63
CA ARG A 16 13.51 7.05 -3.84
C ARG A 16 12.61 6.14 -3.00
N TYR A 17 12.01 5.14 -3.64
CA TYR A 17 11.30 4.09 -2.92
C TYR A 17 12.27 3.27 -2.05
N GLY A 18 11.82 2.89 -0.86
CA GLY A 18 12.66 2.14 0.08
C GLY A 18 11.95 1.86 1.41
N THR A 19 12.74 1.75 2.48
CA THR A 19 12.29 1.32 3.82
C THR A 19 11.76 2.45 4.70
N SER A 20 11.37 3.59 4.13
CA SER A 20 10.88 4.74 4.91
C SER A 20 9.60 4.42 5.69
N ALA A 21 8.72 3.57 5.15
CA ALA A 21 7.52 3.12 5.84
C ALA A 21 7.84 2.27 7.09
N ASP A 22 8.89 1.46 7.05
CA ASP A 22 9.37 0.70 8.21
C ASP A 22 9.91 1.61 9.31
N ILE A 23 10.61 2.67 8.92
CA ILE A 23 11.10 3.69 9.86
C ILE A 23 9.91 4.43 10.48
N LEU A 24 8.89 4.74 9.68
CA LEU A 24 7.66 5.38 10.17
C LEU A 24 6.93 4.48 11.17
N GLY A 25 6.86 3.17 10.96
CA GLY A 25 6.35 2.22 11.93
C GLY A 25 7.07 2.34 13.28
N ALA A 26 8.40 2.39 13.27
CA ALA A 26 9.19 2.58 14.49
C ALA A 26 8.95 3.96 15.16
N VAL A 27 8.65 5.01 14.38
CA VAL A 27 8.24 6.32 14.94
C VAL A 27 6.89 6.21 15.63
N VAL A 28 5.93 5.47 15.06
CA VAL A 28 4.64 5.22 15.69
C VAL A 28 4.81 4.47 17.02
N GLU A 29 5.66 3.45 17.07
CA GLU A 29 5.99 2.72 18.31
C GLU A 29 6.56 3.67 19.39
N ALA A 30 7.53 4.49 19.00
CA ALA A 30 8.16 5.44 19.92
C ALA A 30 7.17 6.50 20.44
N ALA A 31 6.24 6.95 19.61
CA ALA A 31 5.27 7.99 19.96
C ALA A 31 4.09 7.43 20.77
N SER A 32 3.66 6.21 20.50
CA SER A 32 2.49 5.59 21.13
C SER A 32 2.82 4.81 22.39
N GLY A 33 4.06 4.34 22.53
CA GLY A 33 4.48 3.42 23.59
C GLY A 33 3.92 1.98 23.40
N MET A 34 3.33 1.67 22.23
CA MET A 34 2.79 0.37 21.88
C MET A 34 3.61 -0.25 20.74
N SER A 35 3.53 -1.58 20.53
CA SER A 35 4.02 -2.15 19.29
C SER A 35 3.20 -1.62 18.11
N PHE A 36 3.78 -1.64 16.90
CA PHE A 36 3.11 -1.09 15.72
C PHE A 36 1.80 -1.83 15.43
N GLY A 37 1.80 -3.15 15.55
CA GLY A 37 0.60 -3.96 15.36
C GLY A 37 -0.49 -3.70 16.41
N GLU A 38 -0.11 -3.56 17.69
CA GLU A 38 -1.06 -3.20 18.75
C GLU A 38 -1.69 -1.83 18.52
N PHE A 39 -0.88 -0.84 18.09
CA PHE A 39 -1.37 0.48 17.73
C PHE A 39 -2.38 0.42 16.58
N LEU A 40 -2.00 -0.21 15.47
CA LEU A 40 -2.89 -0.34 14.30
C LEU A 40 -4.17 -1.10 14.64
N LYS A 41 -4.06 -2.17 15.40
CA LYS A 41 -5.20 -2.97 15.83
C LYS A 41 -6.19 -2.16 16.65
N LYS A 42 -5.70 -1.42 17.64
CA LYS A 42 -6.50 -0.60 18.56
C LYS A 42 -7.14 0.59 17.86
N GLU A 43 -6.37 1.33 17.07
CA GLU A 43 -6.80 2.62 16.53
C GLU A 43 -7.52 2.49 15.18
N PHE A 44 -7.23 1.43 14.41
CA PHE A 44 -7.76 1.25 13.06
C PHE A 44 -8.50 -0.09 12.87
N PHE A 45 -7.84 -1.24 13.05
CA PHE A 45 -8.41 -2.50 12.60
C PHE A 45 -9.68 -2.87 13.35
N GLN A 46 -9.65 -2.85 14.67
CA GLN A 46 -10.85 -3.16 15.48
C GLN A 46 -11.98 -2.15 15.24
N PRO A 47 -11.74 -0.82 15.30
CA PRO A 47 -12.82 0.14 15.08
C PRO A 47 -13.37 0.15 13.66
N LEU A 48 -12.56 -0.14 12.63
CA LEU A 48 -12.99 -0.27 11.23
C LEU A 48 -13.67 -1.62 10.95
N GLY A 49 -13.62 -2.57 11.89
CA GLY A 49 -14.15 -3.92 11.68
C GLY A 49 -13.28 -4.81 10.79
N MET A 50 -11.99 -4.51 10.66
CA MET A 50 -11.00 -5.26 9.88
C MET A 50 -10.51 -6.46 10.68
N LYS A 51 -11.26 -7.56 10.64
CA LYS A 51 -11.09 -8.73 11.53
C LYS A 51 -9.95 -9.67 11.10
N ASP A 52 -9.64 -9.68 9.83
CA ASP A 52 -8.64 -10.54 9.20
C ASP A 52 -7.36 -9.76 8.82
N THR A 53 -7.19 -8.54 9.34
CA THR A 53 -6.02 -7.70 9.09
C THR A 53 -5.11 -7.70 10.31
N ASP A 54 -3.90 -8.23 10.14
CA ASP A 54 -2.88 -8.30 11.20
C ASP A 54 -1.50 -8.55 10.56
N PHE A 55 -0.43 -8.43 11.34
CA PHE A 55 0.90 -8.92 10.97
C PHE A 55 1.04 -10.43 11.13
N ARG A 56 0.10 -11.09 11.76
CA ARG A 56 0.10 -12.54 12.05
C ARG A 56 -1.20 -13.17 11.63
N VAL A 57 -1.13 -14.38 11.10
CA VAL A 57 -2.30 -15.20 10.80
C VAL A 57 -2.67 -16.00 12.03
N SER A 58 -3.93 -15.94 12.44
CA SER A 58 -4.44 -16.81 13.50
C SER A 58 -4.47 -18.28 13.03
N LYS A 59 -4.42 -19.22 13.97
CA LYS A 59 -4.51 -20.65 13.64
C LYS A 59 -5.80 -20.98 12.90
N GLU A 60 -6.88 -20.34 13.25
CA GLU A 60 -8.21 -20.50 12.66
C GLU A 60 -8.25 -19.97 11.21
N SER A 61 -7.50 -18.91 10.93
CA SER A 61 -7.44 -18.26 9.60
C SER A 61 -6.39 -18.87 8.68
N MET A 62 -5.52 -19.75 9.17
CA MET A 62 -4.41 -20.31 8.41
C MET A 62 -4.85 -21.04 7.13
N SER A 63 -5.99 -21.73 7.17
CA SER A 63 -6.52 -22.45 6.00
C SER A 63 -7.03 -21.51 4.89
N ARG A 64 -7.27 -20.24 5.20
CA ARG A 64 -7.71 -19.20 4.25
C ARG A 64 -6.55 -18.40 3.68
N LEU A 65 -5.33 -18.57 4.20
CA LEU A 65 -4.16 -17.84 3.73
C LEU A 65 -3.82 -18.29 2.31
N THR A 66 -3.79 -17.33 1.40
CA THR A 66 -3.45 -17.54 -0.01
C THR A 66 -1.96 -17.89 -0.15
N ARG A 67 -1.65 -18.84 -1.02
CA ARG A 67 -0.28 -19.14 -1.43
C ARG A 67 0.26 -18.04 -2.33
N VAL A 68 1.57 -17.85 -2.30
CA VAL A 68 2.27 -16.93 -3.21
C VAL A 68 2.75 -17.72 -4.43
N TYR A 69 2.65 -17.09 -5.61
CA TYR A 69 3.05 -17.69 -6.87
C TYR A 69 4.11 -16.85 -7.58
N GLU A 70 4.89 -17.51 -8.44
CA GLU A 70 5.79 -16.84 -9.35
C GLU A 70 5.65 -17.38 -10.78
N GLN A 71 5.94 -16.55 -11.77
CA GLN A 71 5.93 -16.93 -13.18
C GLN A 71 7.30 -17.47 -13.57
N THR A 72 7.32 -18.68 -14.13
CA THR A 72 8.50 -19.30 -14.74
C THR A 72 8.27 -19.52 -16.25
N ALA A 73 9.28 -20.06 -16.93
CA ALA A 73 9.16 -20.47 -18.32
C ALA A 73 8.09 -21.58 -18.51
N ASP A 74 7.94 -22.43 -17.51
CA ASP A 74 7.02 -23.60 -17.53
C ASP A 74 5.61 -23.24 -17.02
N GLY A 75 5.37 -21.99 -16.64
CA GLY A 75 4.07 -21.51 -16.15
C GLY A 75 4.11 -20.94 -14.74
N LEU A 76 2.97 -20.93 -14.09
CA LEU A 76 2.80 -20.38 -12.73
C LEU A 76 3.04 -21.49 -11.70
N ILE A 77 4.03 -21.29 -10.83
CA ILE A 77 4.40 -22.22 -9.76
C ILE A 77 4.28 -21.56 -8.39
N GLU A 78 4.15 -22.34 -7.32
CA GLU A 78 4.17 -21.83 -5.95
C GLU A 78 5.56 -21.29 -5.61
N TYR A 79 5.59 -20.07 -5.06
CA TYR A 79 6.82 -19.41 -4.64
C TYR A 79 7.19 -19.81 -3.21
N HIS A 80 8.37 -20.37 -3.03
CA HIS A 80 8.88 -20.82 -1.73
C HIS A 80 10.08 -19.98 -1.22
N GLY A 81 10.38 -18.86 -1.88
CA GLY A 81 11.47 -17.98 -1.46
C GLY A 81 11.11 -17.15 -0.24
N ASN A 82 12.13 -16.58 0.36
CA ASN A 82 12.01 -15.68 1.50
C ASN A 82 12.53 -14.29 1.12
N HIS A 83 11.70 -13.50 0.46
CA HIS A 83 12.06 -12.13 0.13
C HIS A 83 11.79 -11.23 1.34
N LEU A 84 12.84 -10.80 2.04
CA LEU A 84 12.78 -9.96 3.25
C LEU A 84 11.87 -10.51 4.37
N GLY A 85 11.54 -11.80 4.35
CA GLY A 85 10.58 -12.40 5.28
C GLY A 85 9.10 -12.06 5.00
N ILE A 86 8.81 -11.33 3.93
CA ILE A 86 7.47 -10.84 3.61
C ILE A 86 6.51 -11.97 3.22
N CYS A 87 7.00 -13.00 2.52
CA CYS A 87 6.16 -14.10 2.03
C CYS A 87 5.92 -15.22 3.04
N ASN A 88 6.65 -15.25 4.15
CA ASN A 88 6.68 -16.37 5.09
C ASN A 88 6.12 -16.03 6.47
N HIS A 89 5.15 -15.13 6.53
CA HIS A 89 4.48 -14.76 7.78
C HIS A 89 3.59 -15.86 8.40
N MET A 90 3.62 -17.05 7.81
CA MET A 90 2.85 -18.20 8.24
C MET A 90 3.23 -18.71 9.63
N ASP A 91 4.47 -18.43 10.06
CA ASP A 91 4.97 -18.89 11.34
C ASP A 91 4.84 -17.75 12.37
N ALA A 92 3.66 -17.62 12.93
CA ALA A 92 3.27 -16.52 13.85
C ALA A 92 4.24 -16.33 15.03
N GLY A 93 5.10 -17.31 15.33
CA GLY A 93 6.10 -17.23 16.39
C GLY A 93 7.40 -16.53 16.02
N LYS A 94 7.63 -16.21 14.73
CA LYS A 94 8.95 -15.78 14.24
C LYS A 94 9.01 -14.40 13.60
N ILE A 95 7.97 -13.58 13.68
CA ILE A 95 8.00 -12.23 13.15
C ILE A 95 8.94 -11.39 14.02
N ALA A 96 10.09 -11.04 13.44
CA ALA A 96 11.14 -10.32 14.16
C ALA A 96 10.83 -8.83 14.33
N PHE A 97 10.03 -8.25 13.42
CA PHE A 97 9.49 -6.89 13.53
C PHE A 97 8.25 -6.75 12.64
N GLU A 98 7.40 -5.78 12.93
CA GLU A 98 6.18 -5.50 12.20
C GLU A 98 6.48 -4.43 11.14
N SER A 99 6.60 -4.88 9.87
CA SER A 99 7.04 -4.02 8.76
C SER A 99 5.93 -3.05 8.34
N GLY A 100 6.21 -1.75 8.42
CA GLY A 100 5.31 -0.70 7.91
C GLY A 100 5.25 -0.66 6.38
N GLY A 101 6.22 -1.27 5.70
CA GLY A 101 6.30 -1.26 4.23
C GLY A 101 5.62 -2.44 3.56
N ALA A 102 5.44 -3.60 4.25
CA ALA A 102 4.98 -4.81 3.56
C ALA A 102 4.52 -5.95 4.50
N GLY A 103 4.28 -5.68 5.77
CA GLY A 103 4.10 -6.74 6.78
C GLY A 103 2.66 -7.21 6.98
N LEU A 104 1.67 -6.46 6.55
CA LEU A 104 0.26 -6.77 6.82
C LEU A 104 -0.29 -7.87 5.91
N ILE A 105 -1.14 -8.69 6.49
CA ILE A 105 -2.03 -9.62 5.81
C ILE A 105 -3.44 -9.05 5.95
N SER A 106 -4.26 -9.16 4.92
CA SER A 106 -5.61 -8.61 4.90
C SER A 106 -6.51 -9.37 3.91
N THR A 107 -7.77 -8.96 3.84
CA THR A 107 -8.74 -9.40 2.85
C THR A 107 -9.29 -8.20 2.08
N ILE A 108 -9.93 -8.44 0.92
CA ILE A 108 -10.63 -7.38 0.16
C ILE A 108 -11.70 -6.71 1.04
N GLU A 109 -12.46 -7.50 1.80
CA GLU A 109 -13.53 -6.99 2.67
C GLU A 109 -12.97 -6.04 3.75
N ASP A 110 -11.92 -6.45 4.43
CA ASP A 110 -11.29 -5.60 5.44
C ASP A 110 -10.69 -4.33 4.83
N TYR A 111 -9.92 -4.50 3.75
CA TYR A 111 -9.21 -3.37 3.14
C TYR A 111 -10.19 -2.36 2.51
N LYS A 112 -11.37 -2.81 2.07
CA LYS A 112 -12.48 -1.94 1.63
C LYS A 112 -12.89 -0.95 2.72
N HIS A 113 -12.97 -1.37 3.98
CA HIS A 113 -13.31 -0.46 5.07
C HIS A 113 -12.29 0.67 5.23
N PHE A 114 -11.01 0.34 5.12
CA PHE A 114 -9.93 1.33 5.16
C PHE A 114 -9.99 2.29 3.97
N THR A 115 -10.14 1.78 2.75
CA THR A 115 -10.21 2.63 1.55
C THR A 115 -11.45 3.52 1.55
N GLN A 116 -12.60 3.02 2.02
CA GLN A 116 -13.82 3.82 2.19
C GLN A 116 -13.66 4.90 3.25
N MET A 117 -12.98 4.61 4.36
CA MET A 117 -12.66 5.62 5.38
C MET A 117 -11.87 6.78 4.75
N LEU A 118 -10.89 6.49 3.90
CA LEU A 118 -10.13 7.53 3.18
C LEU A 118 -11.01 8.27 2.17
N MET A 119 -11.85 7.58 1.38
CA MET A 119 -12.79 8.20 0.42
C MET A 119 -13.79 9.12 1.10
N GLN A 120 -14.18 8.83 2.33
CA GLN A 120 -15.06 9.66 3.16
C GLN A 120 -14.29 10.67 4.01
N ASN A 121 -13.13 11.13 3.55
CA ASN A 121 -12.31 12.15 4.21
C ASN A 121 -11.98 11.82 5.67
N GLY A 122 -11.66 10.57 5.96
CA GLY A 122 -11.24 10.13 7.28
C GLY A 122 -12.37 9.68 8.20
N THR A 123 -13.61 9.59 7.72
CA THR A 123 -14.78 9.13 8.48
C THR A 123 -15.29 7.81 7.92
N TYR A 124 -15.73 6.90 8.78
CA TYR A 124 -16.36 5.65 8.37
C TYR A 124 -17.40 5.24 9.42
N GLN A 125 -18.62 4.90 8.97
CA GLN A 125 -19.75 4.48 9.83
C GLN A 125 -19.98 5.44 11.02
N GLY A 126 -19.91 6.75 10.76
CA GLY A 126 -20.16 7.79 11.77
C GLY A 126 -19.01 8.06 12.73
N ARG A 127 -17.88 7.34 12.63
CA ARG A 127 -16.67 7.60 13.41
C ARG A 127 -15.61 8.30 12.58
N THR A 128 -15.02 9.35 13.12
CA THR A 128 -13.86 10.02 12.53
C THR A 128 -12.57 9.38 13.05
N TYR A 129 -11.73 8.94 12.11
CA TYR A 129 -10.40 8.35 12.34
C TYR A 129 -9.30 9.35 12.05
N LEU A 130 -9.48 10.13 11.00
CA LEU A 130 -8.54 11.17 10.55
C LEU A 130 -9.33 12.45 10.28
N ALA A 131 -8.75 13.58 10.61
CA ALA A 131 -9.34 14.86 10.21
C ALA A 131 -9.36 14.99 8.67
N PRO A 132 -10.39 15.62 8.05
CA PRO A 132 -10.42 15.84 6.60
C PRO A 132 -9.17 16.53 6.06
N ALA A 133 -8.61 17.50 6.80
CA ALA A 133 -7.36 18.16 6.43
C ALA A 133 -6.17 17.20 6.40
N THR A 134 -6.14 16.19 7.27
CA THR A 134 -5.10 15.15 7.27
C THR A 134 -5.20 14.27 6.02
N VAL A 135 -6.41 13.83 5.67
CA VAL A 135 -6.63 13.05 4.45
C VAL A 135 -6.25 13.87 3.22
N ALA A 136 -6.71 15.13 3.14
CA ALA A 136 -6.33 16.03 2.06
C ALA A 136 -4.81 16.21 1.95
N TYR A 137 -4.11 16.36 3.07
CA TYR A 137 -2.65 16.42 3.09
C TYR A 137 -2.01 15.11 2.58
N MET A 138 -2.51 13.97 3.01
CA MET A 138 -1.97 12.66 2.60
C MET A 138 -2.16 12.37 1.12
N THR A 139 -3.27 12.83 0.53
CA THR A 139 -3.67 12.56 -0.84
C THR A 139 -3.33 13.66 -1.83
N ASN A 140 -2.72 14.75 -1.39
CA ASN A 140 -2.11 15.75 -2.26
C ASN A 140 -0.66 15.35 -2.59
N GLY A 141 -0.21 15.70 -3.79
CA GLY A 141 1.18 15.51 -4.16
C GLY A 141 2.11 16.53 -3.49
N HIS A 142 3.24 16.04 -2.97
CA HIS A 142 4.18 16.86 -2.21
C HIS A 142 5.60 16.84 -2.76
N LEU A 143 5.85 16.19 -3.90
CA LEU A 143 7.17 16.21 -4.50
C LEU A 143 7.47 17.58 -5.09
N PHE A 144 8.68 18.09 -4.79
CA PHE A 144 9.18 19.27 -5.46
C PHE A 144 9.54 18.96 -6.92
N PRO A 145 9.56 19.97 -7.81
CA PRO A 145 9.87 19.77 -9.23
C PRO A 145 11.19 19.01 -9.50
N HIS A 146 12.21 19.21 -8.67
CA HIS A 146 13.49 18.50 -8.80
C HIS A 146 13.45 17.04 -8.33
N GLN A 147 12.44 16.63 -7.55
CA GLN A 147 12.24 15.26 -7.08
C GLN A 147 11.35 14.45 -8.03
N GLN A 148 10.42 15.10 -8.71
CA GLN A 148 9.41 14.48 -9.56
C GLN A 148 10.00 13.51 -10.62
N PRO A 149 11.12 13.83 -11.33
CA PRO A 149 11.69 12.93 -12.32
C PRO A 149 12.12 11.57 -11.77
N TYR A 150 12.53 11.50 -10.51
CA TYR A 150 12.94 10.25 -9.88
C TYR A 150 11.75 9.29 -9.65
N MET A 151 10.56 9.83 -9.37
CA MET A 151 9.35 9.03 -9.26
C MET A 151 8.77 8.67 -10.63
N SER A 152 8.68 9.62 -11.54
CA SER A 152 8.09 9.42 -12.88
C SER A 152 8.81 8.34 -13.69
N GLY A 153 10.12 8.19 -13.48
CA GLY A 153 10.93 7.14 -14.10
C GLY A 153 10.85 5.77 -13.42
N TRP A 154 10.19 5.66 -12.28
CA TRP A 154 10.08 4.42 -11.53
C TRP A 154 8.77 3.70 -11.85
N GLU A 155 8.87 2.43 -12.25
CA GLU A 155 7.75 1.50 -12.47
C GLU A 155 6.54 2.09 -13.25
N ASN A 156 6.80 2.94 -14.24
CA ASN A 156 5.75 3.54 -15.07
C ASN A 156 4.77 4.44 -14.28
N LEU A 157 5.27 5.20 -13.34
CA LEU A 157 4.52 6.20 -12.59
C LEU A 157 4.49 7.58 -13.25
N ALA A 158 4.68 7.66 -14.58
CA ALA A 158 4.42 8.88 -15.32
C ALA A 158 2.98 9.36 -15.08
N GLY A 159 2.80 10.65 -14.88
CA GLY A 159 1.50 11.25 -14.54
C GLY A 159 1.14 11.25 -13.06
N PHE A 160 1.94 10.58 -12.24
CA PHE A 160 1.76 10.56 -10.79
C PHE A 160 2.83 11.36 -10.07
N THR A 161 2.45 11.94 -8.95
CA THR A 161 3.34 12.43 -7.90
C THR A 161 3.16 11.60 -6.62
N TYR A 162 3.92 11.90 -5.56
CA TYR A 162 3.88 11.18 -4.30
C TYR A 162 3.25 12.03 -3.19
N GLY A 163 2.22 11.48 -2.57
CA GLY A 163 1.69 11.96 -1.30
C GLY A 163 2.38 11.24 -0.12
N ASN A 164 1.68 11.10 0.98
CA ASN A 164 2.21 10.33 2.10
C ASN A 164 1.98 8.84 1.89
N LEU A 165 3.01 8.13 1.45
CA LEU A 165 3.03 6.69 1.15
C LEU A 165 2.06 6.25 0.02
N MET A 166 1.55 7.20 -0.75
CA MET A 166 0.63 6.93 -1.87
C MET A 166 1.09 7.68 -3.12
N ARG A 167 0.88 7.08 -4.29
CA ARG A 167 0.91 7.82 -5.56
C ARG A 167 -0.37 8.65 -5.68
N VAL A 168 -0.26 9.80 -6.31
CA VAL A 168 -1.39 10.70 -6.58
C VAL A 168 -1.35 11.09 -8.05
N MET A 169 -2.44 10.88 -8.79
CA MET A 169 -2.55 11.26 -10.20
C MET A 169 -2.66 12.78 -10.34
N THR A 170 -1.74 13.36 -11.07
CA THR A 170 -1.71 14.81 -11.37
C THR A 170 -1.80 15.13 -12.85
N ASP A 171 -1.39 14.18 -13.72
CA ASP A 171 -1.44 14.35 -15.17
C ASP A 171 -1.78 13.04 -15.87
N PRO A 172 -3.07 12.76 -16.13
CA PRO A 172 -3.47 11.54 -16.81
C PRO A 172 -3.05 11.52 -18.30
N SER A 173 -2.67 12.64 -18.89
CA SER A 173 -2.31 12.71 -20.32
C SER A 173 -1.00 11.98 -20.65
N VAL A 174 -0.12 11.82 -19.66
CA VAL A 174 1.17 11.11 -19.79
C VAL A 174 1.19 9.76 -19.08
N ALA A 175 0.10 9.41 -18.40
CA ALA A 175 0.01 8.15 -17.67
C ALA A 175 -0.13 6.96 -18.62
N VAL A 176 0.39 5.82 -18.20
CA VAL A 176 0.32 4.55 -18.97
C VAL A 176 -0.99 3.80 -18.79
N MET A 177 -1.93 4.37 -18.05
CA MET A 177 -3.26 3.81 -17.77
C MET A 177 -4.28 4.92 -17.59
N ASN A 178 -5.54 4.61 -17.86
CA ASN A 178 -6.63 5.54 -17.64
C ASN A 178 -6.77 5.85 -16.13
N GLY A 179 -7.07 7.10 -15.83
CA GLY A 179 -7.26 7.58 -14.47
C GLY A 179 -7.77 9.01 -14.45
N SER A 180 -8.04 9.54 -13.27
CA SER A 180 -8.51 10.90 -13.07
C SER A 180 -7.59 11.67 -12.13
N ILE A 181 -7.50 12.98 -12.32
CA ILE A 181 -6.75 13.86 -11.41
C ILE A 181 -7.29 13.68 -9.99
N GLY A 182 -6.38 13.58 -9.03
CA GLY A 182 -6.71 13.36 -7.63
C GLY A 182 -6.94 11.90 -7.24
N GLU A 183 -6.82 10.95 -8.17
CA GLU A 183 -6.75 9.54 -7.83
C GLU A 183 -5.54 9.26 -6.96
N TYR A 184 -5.69 8.44 -5.92
CA TYR A 184 -4.60 8.06 -5.03
C TYR A 184 -4.67 6.60 -4.62
N GLY A 185 -3.54 6.01 -4.31
CA GLY A 185 -3.44 4.60 -3.90
C GLY A 185 -2.01 4.09 -3.90
N TRP A 186 -1.87 2.79 -3.76
CA TRP A 186 -0.59 2.10 -3.88
C TRP A 186 -0.77 0.65 -4.31
N ASP A 187 0.34 -0.02 -4.56
CA ASP A 187 0.41 -1.42 -4.93
C ASP A 187 1.54 -2.13 -4.17
N GLY A 188 1.46 -3.44 -4.11
CA GLY A 188 2.45 -4.28 -3.44
C GLY A 188 3.22 -5.17 -4.42
N TRP A 189 4.41 -5.60 -4.01
CA TRP A 189 5.28 -6.49 -4.77
C TRP A 189 4.61 -7.80 -5.19
N LEU A 190 3.69 -8.32 -4.37
CA LEU A 190 2.92 -9.53 -4.67
C LEU A 190 1.64 -9.27 -5.46
N GLY A 191 1.38 -8.01 -5.87
CA GLY A 191 0.30 -7.63 -6.73
C GLY A 191 -1.00 -7.14 -6.09
N PRO A 192 -1.14 -7.01 -4.76
CA PRO A 192 -2.27 -6.27 -4.22
C PRO A 192 -2.21 -4.82 -4.71
N TYR A 193 -3.36 -4.26 -4.97
CA TYR A 193 -3.47 -2.92 -5.54
C TYR A 193 -4.72 -2.24 -5.02
N PHE A 194 -4.63 -0.95 -4.70
CA PHE A 194 -5.80 -0.11 -4.51
C PHE A 194 -5.64 1.24 -5.20
N ALA A 195 -6.77 1.76 -5.65
CA ALA A 195 -6.91 3.14 -6.09
C ALA A 195 -8.27 3.68 -5.66
N ASN A 196 -8.25 4.78 -4.94
CA ASN A 196 -9.41 5.61 -4.72
C ASN A 196 -9.47 6.67 -5.82
N MET A 197 -10.61 6.78 -6.49
CA MET A 197 -10.86 7.69 -7.59
C MET A 197 -12.00 8.66 -7.20
N PRO A 198 -11.71 9.73 -6.47
CA PRO A 198 -12.75 10.62 -5.95
C PRO A 198 -13.63 11.26 -7.03
N ALA A 199 -13.05 11.56 -8.21
CA ALA A 199 -13.79 12.11 -9.34
C ALA A 199 -14.88 11.17 -9.89
N LEU A 200 -14.76 9.86 -9.66
CA LEU A 200 -15.68 8.82 -10.09
C LEU A 200 -16.48 8.20 -8.92
N ASP A 201 -16.29 8.71 -7.71
CA ASP A 201 -16.83 8.12 -6.48
C ASP A 201 -16.60 6.60 -6.40
N THR A 202 -15.41 6.15 -6.80
CA THR A 202 -15.12 4.73 -7.00
C THR A 202 -13.80 4.33 -6.33
N THR A 203 -13.79 3.13 -5.77
CA THR A 203 -12.57 2.46 -5.27
C THR A 203 -12.31 1.20 -6.09
N PHE A 204 -11.11 1.05 -6.61
CA PHE A 204 -10.64 -0.18 -7.22
C PHE A 204 -9.73 -0.93 -6.24
N LEU A 205 -10.10 -2.17 -5.92
CA LEU A 205 -9.32 -3.09 -5.10
C LEU A 205 -9.03 -4.36 -5.88
N MET A 206 -7.78 -4.81 -5.85
CA MET A 206 -7.36 -6.09 -6.39
C MET A 206 -6.43 -6.77 -5.38
N MET A 207 -6.70 -8.02 -5.05
CA MET A 207 -5.82 -8.82 -4.22
C MET A 207 -5.42 -10.09 -4.95
N ILE A 208 -4.17 -10.16 -5.33
CA ILE A 208 -3.51 -11.35 -5.88
C ILE A 208 -2.21 -11.59 -5.11
N GLN A 209 -1.66 -12.78 -5.22
CA GLN A 209 -0.42 -13.17 -4.54
C GLN A 209 0.53 -13.76 -5.57
N LYS A 210 1.02 -12.89 -6.46
CA LYS A 210 1.98 -13.24 -7.50
C LYS A 210 3.18 -12.31 -7.42
N LYS A 211 4.35 -12.89 -7.21
CA LYS A 211 5.62 -12.19 -7.14
C LYS A 211 5.87 -11.33 -8.38
N ASP A 212 6.49 -10.17 -8.18
CA ASP A 212 6.88 -9.23 -9.22
C ASP A 212 5.70 -8.75 -10.09
N THR A 213 4.52 -8.61 -9.53
CA THR A 213 3.34 -8.17 -10.29
C THR A 213 3.15 -6.65 -10.25
N GLY A 214 3.27 -6.01 -9.09
CA GLY A 214 3.15 -4.54 -8.95
C GLY A 214 2.07 -3.91 -9.84
N THR A 215 2.31 -2.71 -10.37
CA THR A 215 1.45 -2.00 -11.33
C THR A 215 1.62 -2.48 -12.78
N PHE A 216 1.72 -3.77 -13.01
CA PHE A 216 1.97 -4.30 -14.35
C PHE A 216 0.71 -4.55 -15.19
N THR A 217 0.90 -5.28 -16.28
CA THR A 217 -0.07 -5.40 -17.39
C THR A 217 -1.49 -5.74 -16.94
N LEU A 218 -1.68 -6.65 -15.99
CA LEU A 218 -3.02 -7.05 -15.53
C LEU A 218 -3.76 -5.89 -14.88
N THR A 219 -3.11 -5.22 -13.94
CA THR A 219 -3.70 -4.09 -13.20
C THR A 219 -4.12 -2.97 -14.16
N ARG A 220 -3.26 -2.65 -15.15
CA ARG A 220 -3.57 -1.61 -16.17
C ARG A 220 -4.76 -1.99 -17.04
N LYS A 221 -4.82 -3.25 -17.49
CA LYS A 221 -5.96 -3.73 -18.28
C LYS A 221 -7.26 -3.63 -17.48
N LEU A 222 -7.29 -4.15 -16.26
CA LEU A 222 -8.47 -4.10 -15.40
C LEU A 222 -8.89 -2.65 -15.09
N ARG A 223 -7.94 -1.76 -14.88
CA ARG A 223 -8.23 -0.34 -14.67
C ARG A 223 -8.80 0.33 -15.91
N ASN A 224 -8.26 0.03 -17.10
CA ASN A 224 -8.78 0.57 -18.35
C ASN A 224 -10.20 0.08 -18.63
N GLU A 225 -10.50 -1.19 -18.36
CA GLU A 225 -11.86 -1.73 -18.42
C GLU A 225 -12.80 -1.04 -17.43
N LEU A 226 -12.35 -0.84 -16.19
CA LEU A 226 -13.13 -0.11 -15.20
C LEU A 226 -13.42 1.33 -15.68
N ALA A 227 -12.39 2.05 -16.15
CA ALA A 227 -12.54 3.42 -16.63
C ALA A 227 -13.47 3.53 -17.86
N ALA A 228 -13.60 2.47 -18.65
CA ALA A 228 -14.51 2.42 -19.79
C ALA A 228 -15.98 2.27 -19.36
N ALA A 229 -16.27 2.00 -18.09
CA ALA A 229 -17.63 1.88 -17.55
C ALA A 229 -18.21 3.22 -17.07
N PHE A 230 -17.41 4.30 -17.07
CA PHE A 230 -17.77 5.66 -16.70
C PHE A 230 -17.61 6.61 -17.88
#